data_1f0bb8c1303cc7894dba012d19aa9b76
#
_entry.id   1f0bb8c1303cc7894dba012d19aa9b76
#
_cell.length_a   1.000
_cell.length_b   1.000
_cell.length_c   1.000
_cell.angle_alpha   90.00
_cell.angle_beta   90.00
_cell.angle_gamma   90.00
#
_symmetry.space_group_name_H-M   'P 1'
#
loop_
_entity.id
_entity.type
_entity.pdbx_description
1 polymer ?
#
loop_
_entity_poly.entity_id
_entity_poly.type
_entity_poly.pdbx_seq_one_letter_code
_entity_poly.pdbx_strand_id
1 'polypeptide(L)'
;MSNFMKKNFYKQREYFEKSAAVRDKKFSFPDGVVESRDIPYIADGQKEHLMDVYRPQGKENETLPVIINIHGGGLLIGNKEFNRYFCARLCLLGYVVFSVEYRLVP
;
A
#
# COMPACT_ATOMS: atom_id res chain seq x y z
N MET A 1 -21.06 11.98 -12.61
CA MET A 1 -21.04 10.51 -12.82
C MET A 1 -22.39 9.94 -12.41
N SER A 2 -22.98 9.06 -13.21
CA SER A 2 -24.26 8.43 -12.90
C SER A 2 -24.16 7.46 -11.72
N ASN A 3 -25.27 7.22 -11.03
CA ASN A 3 -25.31 6.25 -9.94
C ASN A 3 -24.97 4.83 -10.42
N PHE A 4 -25.38 4.48 -11.64
CA PHE A 4 -25.05 3.20 -12.24
C PHE A 4 -23.55 3.03 -12.41
N MET A 5 -22.87 4.05 -12.94
CA MET A 5 -21.41 4.01 -13.12
C MET A 5 -20.66 3.92 -11.78
N LYS A 6 -21.09 4.71 -10.79
CA LYS A 6 -20.49 4.64 -9.45
C LYS A 6 -20.62 3.25 -8.85
N LYS A 7 -21.81 2.66 -8.94
CA LYS A 7 -22.05 1.31 -8.43
C LYS A 7 -21.17 0.27 -9.11
N ASN A 8 -20.96 0.41 -10.42
CA ASN A 8 -20.10 -0.48 -11.17
C ASN A 8 -18.64 -0.36 -10.73
N PHE A 9 -18.14 0.86 -10.54
CA PHE A 9 -16.78 1.08 -10.04
C PHE A 9 -16.56 0.51 -8.65
N TYR A 10 -17.55 0.67 -7.75
CA TYR A 10 -17.45 0.09 -6.41
C TYR A 10 -17.44 -1.44 -6.45
N LYS A 11 -18.19 -2.07 -7.35
CA LYS A 11 -18.16 -3.51 -7.54
C LYS A 11 -16.80 -3.99 -8.04
N GLN A 12 -16.20 -3.28 -8.99
CA GLN A 12 -14.88 -3.60 -9.51
C GLN A 12 -13.82 -3.48 -8.40
N ARG A 13 -13.92 -2.45 -7.59
CA ARG A 13 -13.03 -2.22 -6.45
C ARG A 13 -13.13 -3.35 -5.44
N GLU A 14 -14.35 -3.74 -5.07
CA GLU A 14 -14.59 -4.85 -4.16
C GLU A 14 -14.03 -6.16 -4.70
N TYR A 15 -14.26 -6.45 -5.97
CA TYR A 15 -13.73 -7.64 -6.63
C TYR A 15 -12.21 -7.65 -6.60
N PHE A 16 -11.58 -6.53 -6.90
CA PHE A 16 -10.12 -6.39 -6.86
C PHE A 16 -9.57 -6.66 -5.46
N GLU A 17 -10.17 -6.08 -4.44
CA GLU A 17 -9.73 -6.25 -3.05
C GLU A 17 -9.85 -7.70 -2.60
N LYS A 18 -10.93 -8.38 -2.96
CA LYS A 18 -11.12 -9.80 -2.66
C LYS A 18 -10.10 -10.68 -3.39
N SER A 19 -9.85 -10.39 -4.65
CA SER A 19 -8.85 -11.12 -5.46
C SER A 19 -7.45 -10.94 -4.90
N ALA A 20 -7.09 -9.74 -4.50
CA ALA A 20 -5.81 -9.45 -3.89
C ALA A 20 -5.64 -10.18 -2.55
N ALA A 21 -6.68 -10.24 -1.73
CA ALA A 21 -6.65 -10.96 -0.46
C ALA A 21 -6.44 -12.46 -0.67
N VAL A 22 -7.07 -13.05 -1.69
CA VAL A 22 -6.86 -14.46 -2.04
C VAL A 22 -5.42 -14.70 -2.49
N ARG A 23 -4.88 -13.82 -3.34
CA ARG A 23 -3.49 -13.89 -3.78
C ARG A 23 -2.53 -13.81 -2.61
N ASP A 24 -2.77 -12.90 -1.67
CA ASP A 24 -1.88 -12.64 -0.55
C ASP A 24 -1.80 -13.81 0.43
N LYS A 25 -2.81 -14.67 0.48
CA LYS A 25 -2.77 -15.90 1.29
C LYS A 25 -1.67 -16.86 0.86
N LYS A 26 -1.14 -16.71 -0.36
CA LYS A 26 -0.06 -17.56 -0.90
C LYS A 26 1.32 -17.07 -0.49
N PHE A 27 1.42 -15.90 0.13
CA PHE A 27 2.68 -15.29 0.52
C PHE A 27 2.75 -15.15 2.03
N SER A 28 3.95 -15.24 2.56
CA SER A 28 4.23 -14.92 3.96
C SER A 28 5.05 -13.64 4.02
N PHE A 29 4.80 -12.84 5.06
CA PHE A 29 5.58 -11.62 5.28
C PHE A 29 6.99 -12.01 5.71
N PRO A 30 8.04 -11.47 5.07
CA PRO A 30 9.41 -11.86 5.39
C PRO A 30 9.85 -11.36 6.76
N ASP A 31 10.75 -12.14 7.40
CA ASP A 31 11.44 -11.70 8.60
C ASP A 31 12.43 -10.57 8.24
N GLY A 32 12.81 -9.78 9.22
CA GLY A 32 13.82 -8.73 9.03
C GLY A 32 13.27 -7.41 8.51
N VAL A 33 11.95 -7.26 8.44
CA VAL A 33 11.28 -6.03 8.02
C VAL A 33 10.41 -5.52 9.15
N VAL A 34 10.55 -4.23 9.47
CA VAL A 34 9.65 -3.52 10.40
C VAL A 34 8.60 -2.80 9.55
N GLU A 35 7.35 -3.19 9.72
CA GLU A 35 6.21 -2.56 9.05
C GLU A 35 5.50 -1.63 10.02
N SER A 36 5.38 -0.35 9.64
CA SER A 36 4.61 0.65 10.39
C SER A 36 3.44 1.07 9.50
N ARG A 37 2.21 0.83 9.96
CA ARG A 37 1.01 1.01 9.13
C ARG A 37 0.25 2.26 9.51
N ASP A 38 -0.50 2.79 8.54
CA ASP A 38 -1.47 3.86 8.71
C ASP A 38 -0.86 5.14 9.30
N ILE A 39 0.29 5.54 8.77
CA ILE A 39 0.97 6.77 9.16
C ILE A 39 0.46 7.91 8.28
N PRO A 40 -0.10 8.99 8.86
CA PRO A 40 -0.55 10.11 8.05
C PRO A 40 0.63 10.85 7.40
N TYR A 41 0.56 11.08 6.09
CA TYR A 41 1.47 12.02 5.45
C TYR A 41 0.86 13.42 5.33
N ILE A 42 -0.46 13.52 5.55
CA ILE A 42 -1.16 14.76 5.83
C ILE A 42 -2.05 14.51 7.04
N ALA A 43 -1.92 15.33 8.06
CA ALA A 43 -2.62 15.14 9.33
C ALA A 43 -4.05 15.74 9.27
N ASP A 44 -4.90 15.20 8.40
CA ASP A 44 -6.27 15.68 8.21
C ASP A 44 -7.34 14.63 8.54
N GLY A 45 -6.94 13.46 9.06
CA GLY A 45 -7.85 12.39 9.42
C GLY A 45 -8.42 11.60 8.26
N GLN A 46 -8.02 11.88 7.03
CA GLN A 46 -8.51 11.16 5.86
C GLN A 46 -7.66 9.91 5.59
N LYS A 47 -8.33 8.79 5.37
CA LYS A 47 -7.65 7.51 5.07
C LYS A 47 -6.85 7.57 3.77
N GLU A 48 -7.26 8.43 2.83
CA GLU A 48 -6.57 8.64 1.56
C GLU A 48 -5.20 9.28 1.72
N HIS A 49 -4.89 9.82 2.90
CA HIS A 49 -3.64 10.48 3.20
C HIS A 49 -2.79 9.70 4.21
N LEU A 50 -2.94 8.39 4.22
CA LEU A 50 -2.14 7.47 5.02
C LEU A 50 -1.08 6.78 4.16
N MET A 51 -0.02 6.34 4.81
CA MET A 51 1.03 5.52 4.18
C MET A 51 1.45 4.40 5.12
N ASP A 52 2.01 3.35 4.55
CA ASP A 52 2.71 2.31 5.30
C ASP A 52 4.21 2.46 5.04
N VAL A 53 5.02 2.23 6.05
CA VAL A 53 6.47 2.35 5.98
C VAL A 53 7.10 1.00 6.28
N TYR A 54 8.02 0.59 5.42
CA TYR A 54 8.79 -0.65 5.55
C TYR A 54 10.25 -0.29 5.74
N ARG A 55 10.86 -0.82 6.78
CA ARG A 55 12.22 -0.49 7.17
C ARG A 55 12.99 -1.76 7.52
N PRO A 56 14.27 -1.89 7.11
CA PRO A 56 15.08 -3.05 7.53
C PRO A 56 15.26 -3.06 9.05
N GLN A 57 15.00 -4.22 9.64
CA GLN A 57 15.16 -4.41 11.08
C GLN A 57 16.64 -4.25 11.46
N GLY A 58 16.89 -3.54 12.55
CA GLY A 58 18.25 -3.36 13.07
C GLY A 58 19.04 -2.25 12.39
N LYS A 59 18.43 -1.51 11.45
CA LYS A 59 19.09 -0.43 10.72
C LYS A 59 18.45 0.93 10.94
N GLU A 60 17.78 1.09 12.08
CA GLU A 60 17.01 2.30 12.40
C GLU A 60 17.89 3.56 12.47
N ASN A 61 19.17 3.42 12.81
CA ASN A 61 20.12 4.54 12.92
C ASN A 61 20.94 4.77 11.65
N GLU A 62 20.67 4.02 10.59
CA GLU A 62 21.37 4.16 9.32
C GLU A 62 20.58 5.04 8.36
N THR A 63 21.32 5.81 7.55
CA THR A 63 20.72 6.55 6.44
C THR A 63 20.63 5.61 5.25
N LEU A 64 19.43 5.30 4.80
CA LEU A 64 19.18 4.37 3.71
C LEU A 64 18.46 5.08 2.56
N PRO A 65 18.66 4.60 1.32
CA PRO A 65 17.90 5.12 0.19
C PRO A 65 16.41 4.82 0.35
N VAL A 66 15.56 5.68 -0.21
CA VAL A 66 14.11 5.62 -0.07
C VAL A 66 13.46 5.27 -1.40
N ILE A 67 12.48 4.38 -1.35
CA ILE A 67 11.58 4.10 -2.47
C ILE A 67 10.17 4.53 -2.05
N ILE A 68 9.51 5.28 -2.92
CA ILE A 68 8.08 5.60 -2.74
C ILE A 68 7.32 4.71 -3.70
N ASN A 69 6.49 3.81 -3.14
CA ASN A 69 5.64 2.92 -3.91
C ASN A 69 4.26 3.55 -4.06
N ILE A 70 3.85 3.78 -5.30
CA ILE A 70 2.53 4.31 -5.63
C ILE A 70 1.79 3.21 -6.37
N HIS A 71 0.73 2.68 -5.75
CA HIS A 71 0.00 1.57 -6.34
C HIS A 71 -0.74 1.98 -7.61
N GLY A 72 -0.86 1.02 -8.54
CA GLY A 72 -1.63 1.19 -9.75
C GLY A 72 -3.11 0.90 -9.55
N GLY A 73 -3.88 0.98 -10.64
CA GLY A 73 -5.31 0.67 -10.63
C GLY A 73 -6.16 1.66 -11.42
N GLY A 74 -5.54 2.51 -12.24
CA GLY A 74 -6.24 3.48 -13.08
C GLY A 74 -7.00 4.54 -12.30
N LEU A 75 -6.61 4.82 -11.07
CA LEU A 75 -7.27 5.73 -10.13
C LEU A 75 -8.66 5.23 -9.67
N LEU A 76 -9.04 4.00 -10.01
CA LEU A 76 -10.35 3.43 -9.69
C LEU A 76 -10.28 2.35 -8.62
N ILE A 77 -9.17 1.60 -8.60
CA ILE A 77 -8.96 0.45 -7.71
C ILE A 77 -7.57 0.49 -7.11
N GLY A 78 -7.35 -0.35 -6.12
CA GLY A 78 -6.07 -0.51 -5.47
C GLY A 78 -6.00 0.18 -4.12
N ASN A 79 -4.96 -0.14 -3.37
CA ASN A 79 -4.70 0.43 -2.06
C ASN A 79 -3.21 0.28 -1.72
N LYS A 80 -2.78 0.92 -0.64
CA LYS A 80 -1.39 0.87 -0.20
C LYS A 80 -0.92 -0.52 0.21
N GLU A 81 -1.84 -1.42 0.55
CA GLU A 81 -1.55 -2.79 0.95
C GLU A 81 -1.32 -3.72 -0.25
N PHE A 82 -1.71 -3.30 -1.44
CA PHE A 82 -1.67 -4.15 -2.64
C PHE A 82 -0.26 -4.70 -2.91
N ASN A 83 0.76 -3.88 -2.73
CA ASN A 83 2.16 -4.26 -2.96
C ASN A 83 2.91 -4.54 -1.65
N ARG A 84 2.21 -4.91 -0.58
CA ARG A 84 2.80 -5.10 0.75
C ARG A 84 4.01 -6.03 0.73
N TYR A 85 3.87 -7.20 0.10
CA TYR A 85 4.95 -8.20 0.07
C TYR A 85 6.10 -7.75 -0.82
N PHE A 86 5.80 -7.07 -1.92
CA PHE A 86 6.81 -6.49 -2.81
C PHE A 86 7.61 -5.40 -2.09
N CYS A 87 6.93 -4.51 -1.37
CA CYS A 87 7.59 -3.47 -0.57
C CYS A 87 8.49 -4.07 0.51
N ALA A 88 8.05 -5.12 1.18
CA ALA A 88 8.84 -5.80 2.19
C ALA A 88 10.12 -6.41 1.58
N ARG A 89 10.02 -6.98 0.39
CA ARG A 89 11.18 -7.56 -0.29
C ARG A 89 12.17 -6.49 -0.75
N LEU A 90 11.69 -5.35 -1.24
CA LEU A 90 12.55 -4.21 -1.56
C LEU A 90 13.29 -3.71 -0.32
N CYS A 91 12.60 -3.67 0.81
CA CYS A 91 13.18 -3.30 2.09
C CYS A 91 14.35 -4.20 2.46
N LEU A 92 14.25 -5.51 2.21
CA LEU A 92 15.33 -6.46 2.48
C LEU A 92 16.60 -6.20 1.64
N LEU A 93 16.46 -5.46 0.55
CA LEU A 93 17.61 -5.04 -0.28
C LEU A 93 18.30 -3.78 0.26
N GLY A 94 17.83 -3.23 1.37
CA GLY A 94 18.46 -2.09 2.01
C GLY A 94 17.75 -0.76 1.80
N TYR A 95 16.49 -0.77 1.38
CA TYR A 95 15.70 0.45 1.16
C TYR A 95 14.70 0.67 2.28
N VAL A 96 14.43 1.93 2.58
CA VAL A 96 13.21 2.31 3.30
C VAL A 96 12.12 2.51 2.25
N VAL A 97 10.98 1.87 2.40
CA VAL A 97 9.91 1.91 1.41
C VAL A 97 8.67 2.57 2.01
N PHE A 98 8.18 3.61 1.35
CA PHE A 98 6.92 4.28 1.69
C PHE A 98 5.86 3.83 0.68
N SER A 99 4.81 3.16 1.15
CA SER A 99 3.67 2.78 0.31
C SER A 99 2.50 3.70 0.63
N VAL A 100 2.15 4.55 -0.32
CA VAL A 100 1.21 5.64 -0.07
C VAL A 100 -0.18 5.32 -0.58
N GLU A 101 -1.19 5.76 0.17
CA GLU A 101 -2.57 5.78 -0.28
C GLU A 101 -2.83 7.06 -1.05
N TYR A 102 -3.84 7.07 -1.89
CA TYR A 102 -4.32 8.28 -2.55
C TYR A 102 -5.80 8.13 -2.85
N ARG A 103 -6.46 9.25 -3.13
CA ARG A 103 -7.89 9.26 -3.41
C ARG A 103 -8.20 8.59 -4.74
N LEU A 104 -9.17 7.69 -4.72
CA LEU A 104 -9.67 7.01 -5.91
C LEU A 104 -10.92 7.72 -6.44
N VAL A 105 -11.20 7.52 -7.74
CA VAL A 105 -12.42 7.99 -8.43
C VAL A 105 -13.45 6.86 -8.39
N PRO A 106 -14.71 7.12 -8.18
CA PRO A 106 -15.39 8.35 -7.74
C PRO A 106 -15.24 8.71 -6.29
#